data_92e56017e8b5461bbb8f24690bdf197f
#
_entry.id   92e56017e8b5461bbb8f24690bdf197f
#
_cell.length_a   1.000
_cell.length_b   1.000
_cell.length_c   1.000
_cell.angle_alpha   90.00
_cell.angle_beta   90.00
_cell.angle_gamma   90.00
#
_symmetry.space_group_name_H-M   'P 1'
#
loop_
_entity.id
_entity.type
_entity.pdbx_description
1 polymer ?
#
loop_
_entity_poly.entity_id
_entity_poly.type
_entity_poly.pdbx_seq_one_letter_code
_entity_poly.pdbx_strand_id
1 'polypeptide(L)'
;HFVTCTGLHDENHYTTVRDLTKLLSYALQNDTFRQIYCTSEYTTSATASAPEGLHFLSTMFKKMDSPEVNGGEIEGGKTGYTGEAGQCLASLAKVDDVEYILVTAGAPGGPSTEPYHIEDAKAVYNRIQAGEQGSAADTAADSQDDQATTETDGAA
;
A
#
# COMPACT_ATOMS: atom_id res chain seq x y z
N HIS A 1 15.25 3.76 -1.02
CA HIS A 1 15.87 4.60 -2.06
C HIS A 1 14.91 4.77 -3.25
N PHE A 2 14.50 6.01 -3.53
CA PHE A 2 13.58 6.31 -4.63
C PHE A 2 14.28 7.12 -5.70
N VAL A 3 14.21 6.68 -6.96
CA VAL A 3 14.76 7.38 -8.15
C VAL A 3 13.69 8.26 -8.79
N THR A 4 12.43 7.80 -8.75
CA THR A 4 11.28 8.52 -9.29
C THR A 4 10.10 8.47 -8.31
N CYS A 5 9.09 9.31 -8.54
CA CYS A 5 7.83 9.25 -7.80
C CYS A 5 6.76 8.40 -8.50
N THR A 6 7.07 7.79 -9.65
CA THR A 6 6.09 7.10 -10.49
C THR A 6 5.92 5.62 -10.14
N GLY A 7 6.88 5.01 -9.45
CA GLY A 7 6.91 3.58 -9.19
C GLY A 7 7.30 2.72 -10.40
N LEU A 8 7.76 3.34 -11.49
CA LEU A 8 8.33 2.59 -12.62
C LEU A 8 9.68 1.99 -12.20
N HIS A 9 9.97 0.80 -12.76
CA HIS A 9 11.19 0.07 -12.42
C HIS A 9 12.46 0.85 -12.79
N ASP A 10 13.43 0.80 -11.88
CA ASP A 10 14.81 1.20 -12.03
C ASP A 10 15.65 0.36 -11.06
N GLU A 11 16.84 -0.07 -11.45
CA GLU A 11 17.70 -0.94 -10.62
C GLU A 11 18.06 -0.32 -9.26
N ASN A 12 18.04 1.02 -9.18
CA ASN A 12 18.29 1.75 -7.94
C ASN A 12 17.00 2.19 -7.21
N HIS A 13 15.82 1.73 -7.67
CA HIS A 13 14.53 2.07 -7.08
C HIS A 13 14.03 0.91 -6.23
N TYR A 14 14.30 0.96 -4.94
CA TYR A 14 13.94 -0.10 -3.99
C TYR A 14 13.43 0.48 -2.67
N THR A 15 12.65 -0.31 -1.96
CA THR A 15 12.08 0.04 -0.66
C THR A 15 11.70 -1.23 0.11
N THR A 16 11.21 -1.07 1.31
CA THR A 16 10.60 -2.14 2.09
C THR A 16 9.12 -1.86 2.31
N VAL A 17 8.32 -2.90 2.55
CA VAL A 17 6.91 -2.74 2.91
C VAL A 17 6.75 -1.93 4.21
N ARG A 18 7.71 -2.06 5.15
CA ARG A 18 7.76 -1.28 6.39
C ARG A 18 7.92 0.22 6.12
N ASP A 19 8.81 0.61 5.21
CA ASP A 19 9.02 2.02 4.87
C ASP A 19 7.82 2.60 4.11
N LEU A 20 7.22 1.81 3.23
CA LEU A 20 5.97 2.22 2.56
C LEU A 20 4.81 2.38 3.55
N THR A 21 4.72 1.54 4.59
CA THR A 21 3.73 1.70 5.67
C THR A 21 3.95 3.02 6.42
N LYS A 22 5.19 3.38 6.76
CA LYS A 22 5.53 4.68 7.38
C LYS A 22 5.14 5.85 6.47
N LEU A 23 5.49 5.75 5.17
CA LEU A 23 5.16 6.78 4.17
C LEU A 23 3.64 6.96 4.04
N LEU A 24 2.89 5.87 3.93
CA LEU A 24 1.43 5.92 3.83
C LEU A 24 0.79 6.48 5.11
N SER A 25 1.27 6.07 6.29
CA SER A 25 0.82 6.60 7.58
C SER A 25 1.00 8.12 7.67
N TYR A 26 2.12 8.63 7.16
CA TYR A 26 2.37 10.07 7.08
C TYR A 26 1.45 10.76 6.06
N ALA A 27 1.31 10.19 4.87
CA ALA A 27 0.50 10.76 3.79
C ALA A 27 -0.99 10.84 4.15
N LEU A 28 -1.52 9.86 4.88
CA LEU A 28 -2.91 9.81 5.34
C LEU A 28 -3.27 10.92 6.35
N GLN A 29 -2.29 11.62 6.92
CA GLN A 29 -2.54 12.81 7.75
C GLN A 29 -2.95 14.04 6.92
N ASN A 30 -2.74 14.01 5.61
CA ASN A 30 -3.21 15.04 4.70
C ASN A 30 -4.61 14.71 4.21
N ASP A 31 -5.58 15.58 4.51
CA ASP A 31 -7.00 15.37 4.19
C ASP A 31 -7.26 15.21 2.69
N THR A 32 -6.56 15.98 1.85
CA THR A 32 -6.70 15.87 0.38
C THR A 32 -6.17 14.54 -0.13
N PHE A 33 -5.02 14.09 0.40
CA PHE A 33 -4.48 12.78 0.06
C PHE A 33 -5.44 11.68 0.48
N ARG A 34 -5.93 11.71 1.73
CA ARG A 34 -6.89 10.73 2.26
C ARG A 34 -8.16 10.69 1.41
N GLN A 35 -8.73 11.84 1.08
CA GLN A 35 -9.91 11.93 0.23
C GLN A 35 -9.69 11.24 -1.13
N ILE A 36 -8.58 11.55 -1.81
CA ILE A 36 -8.25 10.94 -3.10
C ILE A 36 -8.01 9.43 -2.94
N TYR A 37 -7.26 9.04 -1.92
CA TYR A 37 -6.87 7.65 -1.67
C TYR A 37 -8.06 6.74 -1.37
N CYS A 38 -9.08 7.25 -0.67
CA CYS A 38 -10.31 6.53 -0.31
C CYS A 38 -11.44 6.70 -1.34
N THR A 39 -11.21 7.43 -2.45
CA THR A 39 -12.23 7.60 -3.50
C THR A 39 -12.23 6.39 -4.43
N SER A 40 -13.35 5.67 -4.48
CA SER A 40 -13.52 4.51 -5.37
C SER A 40 -13.70 4.91 -6.83
N GLU A 41 -14.46 5.98 -7.07
CA GLU A 41 -14.71 6.54 -8.41
C GLU A 41 -14.88 8.06 -8.33
N TYR A 42 -14.52 8.74 -9.42
CA TYR A 42 -14.65 10.19 -9.53
C TYR A 42 -14.93 10.61 -10.97
N THR A 43 -15.89 11.52 -11.15
CA THR A 43 -16.15 12.14 -12.45
C THR A 43 -15.88 13.63 -12.36
N THR A 44 -15.02 14.15 -13.25
CA THR A 44 -14.73 15.58 -13.31
C THR A 44 -15.94 16.38 -13.79
N SER A 45 -15.91 17.68 -13.57
CA SER A 45 -16.84 18.60 -14.22
C SER A 45 -16.69 18.52 -15.74
N ALA A 46 -17.80 18.80 -16.46
CA ALA A 46 -17.81 18.89 -17.90
C ALA A 46 -16.85 19.98 -18.42
N THR A 47 -16.19 19.69 -19.53
CA THR A 47 -15.35 20.64 -20.26
C THR A 47 -15.73 20.65 -21.75
N ALA A 48 -15.22 21.60 -22.53
CA ALA A 48 -15.48 21.64 -23.97
C ALA A 48 -14.99 20.37 -24.71
N SER A 49 -13.89 19.74 -24.21
CA SER A 49 -13.33 18.53 -24.78
C SER A 49 -13.88 17.24 -24.14
N ALA A 50 -14.56 17.32 -23.02
CA ALA A 50 -15.19 16.21 -22.32
C ALA A 50 -16.55 16.66 -21.75
N PRO A 51 -17.60 16.74 -22.58
CA PRO A 51 -18.92 17.24 -22.15
C PRO A 51 -19.55 16.45 -20.99
N GLU A 52 -19.26 15.16 -20.90
CA GLU A 52 -19.73 14.26 -19.80
C GLU A 52 -18.76 14.23 -18.60
N GLY A 53 -17.66 15.01 -18.67
CA GLY A 53 -16.55 14.88 -17.73
C GLY A 53 -15.63 13.70 -18.04
N LEU A 54 -14.58 13.53 -17.24
CA LEU A 54 -13.70 12.37 -17.28
C LEU A 54 -14.02 11.48 -16.06
N HIS A 55 -14.29 10.22 -16.33
CA HIS A 55 -14.59 9.23 -15.29
C HIS A 55 -13.34 8.43 -14.92
N PHE A 56 -13.01 8.40 -13.63
CA PHE A 56 -11.89 7.67 -13.07
C PHE A 56 -12.39 6.61 -12.09
N LEU A 57 -11.81 5.42 -12.17
CA LEU A 57 -12.08 4.31 -11.27
C LEU A 57 -10.79 3.91 -10.55
N SER A 58 -10.86 3.70 -9.25
CA SER A 58 -9.77 3.08 -8.50
C SER A 58 -9.55 1.65 -9.01
N THR A 59 -8.30 1.34 -9.38
CA THR A 59 -7.94 0.00 -9.88
C THR A 59 -8.10 -1.08 -8.82
N MET A 60 -8.00 -0.75 -7.54
CA MET A 60 -8.26 -1.66 -6.44
C MET A 60 -9.75 -2.01 -6.40
N PHE A 61 -10.61 -1.02 -6.25
CA PHE A 61 -12.06 -1.24 -6.13
C PHE A 61 -12.66 -1.90 -7.38
N LYS A 62 -12.14 -1.58 -8.57
CA LYS A 62 -12.57 -2.23 -9.82
C LYS A 62 -12.31 -3.74 -9.86
N LYS A 63 -11.27 -4.21 -9.15
CA LYS A 63 -10.87 -5.62 -9.12
C LYS A 63 -11.39 -6.35 -7.88
N MET A 64 -12.04 -5.66 -6.99
CA MET A 64 -12.55 -6.17 -5.72
C MET A 64 -14.05 -6.44 -5.85
N ASP A 65 -14.50 -7.64 -5.48
CA ASP A 65 -15.94 -7.98 -5.51
C ASP A 65 -16.72 -7.19 -4.46
N SER A 66 -16.15 -7.01 -3.26
CA SER A 66 -16.72 -6.22 -2.17
C SER A 66 -15.58 -5.69 -1.30
N PRO A 67 -15.66 -4.43 -0.81
CA PRO A 67 -14.71 -3.89 0.17
C PRO A 67 -14.91 -4.47 1.57
N GLU A 68 -15.98 -5.19 1.84
CA GLU A 68 -16.32 -5.72 3.15
C GLU A 68 -15.30 -6.74 3.64
N VAL A 69 -14.95 -6.62 4.91
CA VAL A 69 -14.15 -7.57 5.70
C VAL A 69 -14.84 -7.82 7.04
N ASN A 70 -14.39 -8.83 7.78
CA ASN A 70 -14.96 -9.09 9.12
C ASN A 70 -14.78 -7.87 10.02
N GLY A 71 -15.90 -7.34 10.53
CA GLY A 71 -15.90 -6.19 11.43
C GLY A 71 -15.71 -4.82 10.78
N GLY A 72 -15.69 -4.73 9.43
CA GLY A 72 -15.48 -3.46 8.77
C GLY A 72 -15.32 -3.51 7.25
N GLU A 73 -14.52 -2.61 6.72
CA GLU A 73 -14.31 -2.51 5.27
C GLU A 73 -12.92 -1.95 4.91
N ILE A 74 -12.50 -2.25 3.69
CA ILE A 74 -11.33 -1.61 3.07
C ILE A 74 -11.78 -0.27 2.50
N GLU A 75 -11.28 0.82 3.09
CA GLU A 75 -11.69 2.19 2.77
C GLU A 75 -10.93 2.78 1.58
N GLY A 76 -9.70 2.34 1.34
CA GLY A 76 -8.86 2.90 0.30
C GLY A 76 -7.65 2.05 -0.03
N GLY A 77 -7.05 2.34 -1.19
CA GLY A 77 -5.83 1.65 -1.59
C GLY A 77 -5.33 2.01 -2.98
N LYS A 78 -4.06 1.66 -3.18
CA LYS A 78 -3.37 1.83 -4.46
C LYS A 78 -2.65 0.55 -4.85
N THR A 79 -3.04 -0.01 -5.98
CA THR A 79 -2.37 -1.18 -6.58
C THR A 79 -1.12 -0.75 -7.36
N GLY A 80 -0.15 -1.63 -7.45
CA GLY A 80 1.03 -1.51 -8.30
C GLY A 80 1.40 -2.84 -8.95
N TYR A 81 2.02 -2.76 -10.10
CA TYR A 81 2.60 -3.91 -10.77
C TYR A 81 3.80 -3.51 -11.64
N THR A 82 4.90 -4.20 -11.47
CA THR A 82 5.99 -4.34 -12.45
C THR A 82 6.39 -5.81 -12.50
N GLY A 83 7.14 -6.22 -13.55
CA GLY A 83 7.62 -7.61 -13.65
C GLY A 83 8.49 -8.01 -12.47
N GLU A 84 9.24 -7.06 -11.93
CA GLU A 84 10.18 -7.25 -10.81
C GLU A 84 9.49 -7.23 -9.44
N ALA A 85 8.51 -6.34 -9.27
CA ALA A 85 7.82 -6.18 -7.99
C ALA A 85 6.65 -7.16 -7.78
N GLY A 86 6.16 -7.78 -8.86
CA GLY A 86 4.92 -8.55 -8.81
C GLY A 86 3.69 -7.68 -8.57
N GLN A 87 2.61 -8.28 -8.14
CA GLN A 87 1.42 -7.54 -7.72
C GLN A 87 1.64 -6.95 -6.33
N CYS A 88 1.40 -5.66 -6.17
CA CYS A 88 1.58 -4.91 -4.94
C CYS A 88 0.30 -4.16 -4.56
N LEU A 89 0.08 -3.99 -3.26
CA LEU A 89 -1.03 -3.21 -2.72
C LEU A 89 -0.58 -2.46 -1.46
N ALA A 90 -0.89 -1.17 -1.41
CA ALA A 90 -0.94 -0.42 -0.18
C ALA A 90 -2.41 -0.10 0.10
N SER A 91 -2.95 -0.45 1.26
CA SER A 91 -4.36 -0.32 1.58
C SER A 91 -4.60 0.20 3.00
N LEU A 92 -5.76 0.80 3.18
CA LEU A 92 -6.32 1.25 4.44
C LEU A 92 -7.66 0.54 4.65
N ALA A 93 -7.86 -0.02 5.82
CA ALA A 93 -9.13 -0.60 6.23
C ALA A 93 -9.51 -0.11 7.61
N LYS A 94 -10.81 -0.08 7.88
CA LYS A 94 -11.36 0.16 9.21
C LYS A 94 -12.02 -1.12 9.70
N VAL A 95 -11.53 -1.68 10.82
CA VAL A 95 -12.05 -2.90 11.45
C VAL A 95 -12.31 -2.61 12.93
N ASP A 96 -13.53 -2.85 13.40
CA ASP A 96 -13.98 -2.58 14.78
C ASP A 96 -13.63 -1.14 15.22
N ASP A 97 -13.91 -0.17 14.34
CA ASP A 97 -13.62 1.27 14.53
C ASP A 97 -12.13 1.66 14.61
N VAL A 98 -11.21 0.73 14.34
CA VAL A 98 -9.76 0.97 14.29
C VAL A 98 -9.28 0.98 12.85
N GLU A 99 -8.48 1.97 12.48
CA GLU A 99 -7.83 2.04 11.17
C GLU A 99 -6.55 1.19 11.14
N TYR A 100 -6.40 0.42 10.07
CA TYR A 100 -5.23 -0.43 9.81
C TYR A 100 -4.65 -0.15 8.42
N ILE A 101 -3.35 -0.01 8.36
CA ILE A 101 -2.59 0.09 7.12
C ILE A 101 -1.93 -1.25 6.82
N LEU A 102 -2.10 -1.75 5.61
CA LEU A 102 -1.42 -2.94 5.11
C LEU A 102 -0.70 -2.62 3.81
N VAL A 103 0.55 -3.04 3.72
CA VAL A 103 1.35 -2.99 2.48
C VAL A 103 1.85 -4.39 2.16
N THR A 104 1.50 -4.88 0.98
CA THR A 104 1.96 -6.17 0.44
C THR A 104 2.68 -5.95 -0.90
N ALA A 105 3.65 -6.81 -1.19
CA ALA A 105 4.41 -6.79 -2.43
C ALA A 105 4.80 -8.21 -2.84
N GLY A 106 5.07 -8.42 -4.13
CA GLY A 106 5.58 -9.69 -4.63
C GLY A 106 4.53 -10.77 -4.81
N ALA A 107 3.23 -10.47 -4.77
CA ALA A 107 2.23 -11.47 -5.08
C ALA A 107 2.33 -11.90 -6.55
N PRO A 108 2.15 -13.20 -6.85
CA PRO A 108 2.37 -13.73 -8.20
C PRO A 108 1.33 -13.23 -9.20
N GLY A 109 1.62 -13.38 -10.50
CA GLY A 109 0.72 -13.01 -11.59
C GLY A 109 1.04 -11.66 -12.22
N GLY A 110 0.06 -11.08 -12.90
CA GLY A 110 0.19 -9.86 -13.68
C GLY A 110 -1.11 -9.03 -13.72
N PRO A 111 -1.17 -7.99 -14.55
CA PRO A 111 -2.32 -7.06 -14.56
C PRO A 111 -3.67 -7.69 -14.89
N SER A 112 -3.66 -8.83 -15.62
CA SER A 112 -4.85 -9.52 -16.11
C SER A 112 -5.10 -10.87 -15.43
N THR A 113 -4.32 -11.23 -14.43
CA THR A 113 -4.52 -12.45 -13.64
C THR A 113 -5.32 -12.17 -12.40
N GLU A 114 -5.60 -13.22 -11.63
CA GLU A 114 -6.22 -13.13 -10.30
C GLU A 114 -5.55 -12.06 -9.45
N PRO A 115 -6.30 -11.18 -8.78
CA PRO A 115 -5.76 -10.08 -7.99
C PRO A 115 -5.29 -10.53 -6.60
N TYR A 116 -4.31 -11.44 -6.53
CA TYR A 116 -3.83 -12.01 -5.28
C TYR A 116 -3.44 -10.98 -4.22
N HIS A 117 -2.92 -9.84 -4.61
CA HIS A 117 -2.62 -8.73 -3.68
C HIS A 117 -3.86 -8.19 -2.96
N ILE A 118 -5.04 -8.28 -3.59
CA ILE A 118 -6.33 -7.91 -2.98
C ILE A 118 -6.84 -9.04 -2.09
N GLU A 119 -6.76 -10.29 -2.57
CA GLU A 119 -7.15 -11.47 -1.79
C GLU A 119 -6.31 -11.58 -0.50
N ASP A 120 -5.00 -11.38 -0.60
CA ASP A 120 -4.08 -11.35 0.53
C ASP A 120 -4.49 -10.28 1.54
N ALA A 121 -4.83 -9.07 1.08
CA ALA A 121 -5.25 -7.98 1.95
C ALA A 121 -6.56 -8.31 2.68
N LYS A 122 -7.56 -8.84 1.98
CA LYS A 122 -8.83 -9.29 2.57
C LYS A 122 -8.60 -10.40 3.60
N ALA A 123 -7.74 -11.37 3.28
CA ALA A 123 -7.41 -12.45 4.20
C ALA A 123 -6.77 -11.91 5.50
N VAL A 124 -5.83 -10.95 5.41
CA VAL A 124 -5.19 -10.34 6.58
C VAL A 124 -6.19 -9.54 7.40
N TYR A 125 -7.00 -8.67 6.79
CA TYR A 125 -7.99 -7.85 7.51
C TYR A 125 -9.05 -8.73 8.21
N ASN A 126 -9.50 -9.82 7.58
CA ASN A 126 -10.43 -10.77 8.19
C ASN A 126 -9.84 -11.46 9.44
N ARG A 127 -8.53 -11.63 9.52
CA ARG A 127 -7.84 -12.22 10.68
C ARG A 127 -7.72 -11.24 11.86
N ILE A 128 -7.71 -9.94 11.62
CA ILE A 128 -7.65 -8.92 12.69
C ILE A 128 -8.83 -9.10 13.66
N GLN A 129 -10.04 -9.21 13.14
CA GLN A 129 -11.23 -9.42 13.97
C GLN A 129 -11.23 -10.78 14.68
N ALA A 130 -10.64 -11.82 14.07
CA ALA A 130 -10.51 -13.13 14.70
C ALA A 130 -9.56 -13.13 15.91
N GLY A 131 -8.92 -12.01 16.24
CA GLY A 131 -7.98 -11.89 17.36
C GLY A 131 -6.64 -12.57 17.09
N GLU A 132 -6.37 -12.97 15.87
CA GLU A 132 -5.08 -13.50 15.44
C GLU A 132 -4.08 -12.33 15.32
N GLN A 133 -3.53 -11.92 16.45
CA GLN A 133 -2.39 -11.00 16.44
C GLN A 133 -1.20 -11.74 15.82
N GLY A 134 -0.56 -11.10 14.83
CA GLY A 134 0.68 -11.59 14.26
C GLY A 134 1.68 -11.91 15.36
N SER A 135 2.34 -13.06 15.28
CA SER A 135 3.32 -13.47 16.29
C SER A 135 4.40 -12.39 16.39
N ALA A 136 4.80 -12.06 17.61
CA ALA A 136 5.81 -11.05 17.95
C ALA A 136 7.24 -11.36 17.43
N ALA A 137 7.39 -12.19 16.40
CA ALA A 137 8.69 -12.55 15.83
C ALA A 137 9.37 -11.41 15.05
N ASP A 138 8.64 -10.35 14.68
CA ASP A 138 9.20 -9.25 13.89
C ASP A 138 9.75 -8.06 14.68
N THR A 139 9.64 -8.06 16.00
CA THR A 139 10.18 -6.97 16.84
C THR A 139 11.65 -7.12 17.20
N ALA A 140 12.25 -8.25 16.92
CA ALA A 140 13.65 -8.53 17.32
C ALA A 140 14.71 -8.14 16.25
N ALA A 141 14.31 -7.81 15.03
CA ALA A 141 15.25 -7.49 13.94
C ALA A 141 15.65 -6.01 13.85
N ASP A 142 14.98 -5.11 14.60
CA ASP A 142 15.18 -3.65 14.48
C ASP A 142 16.25 -3.08 15.44
N SER A 143 16.93 -3.93 16.25
CA SER A 143 17.88 -3.47 17.28
C SER A 143 19.36 -3.68 16.95
N GLN A 144 19.73 -4.18 15.77
CA GLN A 144 21.12 -4.52 15.47
C GLN A 144 21.81 -3.71 14.37
N ASP A 145 21.14 -2.75 13.73
CA ASP A 145 21.73 -2.03 12.58
C ASP A 145 22.27 -0.62 12.90
N ASP A 146 22.33 -0.23 14.18
CA ASP A 146 22.81 1.11 14.59
C ASP A 146 24.21 1.11 15.24
N GLN A 147 25.03 0.06 15.00
CA GLN A 147 26.44 0.03 15.44
C GLN A 147 27.40 -0.42 14.33
N ALA A 148 27.66 0.45 13.42
CA ALA A 148 28.84 0.45 12.56
C ALA A 148 29.02 1.88 12.00
N THR A 149 30.02 2.58 12.22
CA THR A 149 31.45 2.50 12.27
C THR A 149 31.97 3.89 12.58
N THR A 150 32.56 4.11 13.74
CA THR A 150 33.58 5.13 13.91
C THR A 150 34.91 4.39 13.79
N GLU A 151 35.45 4.26 12.62
CA GLU A 151 36.90 4.03 12.45
C GLU A 151 37.58 5.38 12.26
N THR A 152 38.32 5.72 13.27
CA THR A 152 39.30 6.79 13.29
C THR A 152 40.46 6.45 12.37
N ASP A 153 40.64 7.25 11.33
CA ASP A 153 41.87 7.29 10.55
C ASP A 153 42.92 8.04 11.36
N GLY A 154 43.92 7.30 11.84
CA GLY A 154 45.07 7.76 12.58
C GLY A 154 46.33 7.65 11.75
N ALA A 155 46.89 8.80 11.50
CA ALA A 155 48.13 9.12 10.80
C ALA A 155 49.33 8.18 10.97
N ALA A 156 50.10 8.01 9.91
CA ALA A 156 51.55 8.14 9.82
C ALA A 156 51.98 8.35 8.37
#